data_636bdb8f72f7cad265fde654827d5554
#
_entry.id   636bdb8f72f7cad265fde654827d5554
#
_cell.length_a   1.000
_cell.length_b   1.000
_cell.length_c   1.000
_cell.angle_alpha   90.00
_cell.angle_beta   90.00
_cell.angle_gamma   90.00
#
_symmetry.space_group_name_H-M   'P 1'
#
loop_
_entity.id
_entity.type
_entity.pdbx_description
1 polymer ?
#
loop_
_entity_poly.entity_id
_entity_poly.type
_entity_poly.pdbx_seq_one_letter_code
_entity_poly.pdbx_strand_id
1 'polypeptide(L)'
;MTHAFPPVDEQMELLRRGAVDLVSEADLARKLERSRKTGKPLAVKTGFDPSSPDLHLGHTVLLRKMRHFQQLGHRVIFLIGDFTGMIGDPTGKKATRPQLTRDQVLANAETYKRQVFKVLDREATVIRYNGDWLTPLGAEGMIRLAGKWTLARMMERDDFRTRFREQQPISLHELLYPLVQAKDSVEMAKIPELGCDVELGGHDQIFNLLVGRDLMKEEGLEPQVCLTVPLLVGLDGHEKMSKSLGNAIAVEDSPKEIYGKTLSIPDALMWDWLLLLTDLPKAEIEAKKSAVAAGNLHPKLVKQELARRLVADFHGASAAAEAEAEFERVFAGGGAPDEVAEFRFVSGSGALAAVGSESSIKVGSLLVEQLVGAAVVASKNEARRLVEQGAVAVDGERVSDPHAALAPREAAYLVKVGKRRFVKLQIQ
;
A
#
# COMPACT_ATOMS: atom_id res chain seq x y z
N MET A 1 -21.65 -28.20 8.28
CA MET A 1 -21.79 -28.36 6.81
C MET A 1 -20.38 -28.37 6.24
N THR A 2 -19.94 -29.49 5.65
CA THR A 2 -18.67 -29.56 4.93
C THR A 2 -18.81 -28.69 3.70
N HIS A 3 -18.19 -27.51 3.66
CA HIS A 3 -18.09 -26.73 2.44
C HIS A 3 -17.32 -27.55 1.42
N ALA A 4 -17.99 -27.93 0.35
CA ALA A 4 -17.35 -28.60 -0.77
C ALA A 4 -16.47 -27.55 -1.50
N PHE A 5 -15.15 -27.77 -1.53
CA PHE A 5 -14.24 -26.91 -2.29
C PHE A 5 -14.58 -26.94 -3.79
N PRO A 6 -14.49 -25.82 -4.51
CA PRO A 6 -14.70 -25.77 -5.95
C PRO A 6 -13.79 -26.75 -6.71
N PRO A 7 -14.09 -27.11 -7.98
CA PRO A 7 -13.20 -27.88 -8.84
C PRO A 7 -11.78 -27.29 -8.88
N VAL A 8 -10.76 -28.16 -9.02
CA VAL A 8 -9.35 -27.71 -9.00
C VAL A 8 -9.06 -26.68 -10.11
N ASP A 9 -9.63 -26.87 -11.29
CA ASP A 9 -9.42 -25.99 -12.44
C ASP A 9 -9.96 -24.57 -12.17
N GLU A 10 -11.14 -24.46 -11.56
CA GLU A 10 -11.71 -23.16 -11.14
C GLU A 10 -10.83 -22.48 -10.09
N GLN A 11 -10.35 -23.24 -9.10
CA GLN A 11 -9.45 -22.72 -8.09
C GLN A 11 -8.14 -22.23 -8.73
N MET A 12 -7.56 -23.02 -9.62
CA MET A 12 -6.31 -22.67 -10.30
C MET A 12 -6.46 -21.45 -11.20
N GLU A 13 -7.59 -21.27 -11.89
CA GLU A 13 -7.89 -20.08 -12.68
C GLU A 13 -7.84 -18.81 -11.82
N LEU A 14 -8.56 -18.80 -10.69
CA LEU A 14 -8.58 -17.67 -9.77
C LEU A 14 -7.21 -17.42 -9.16
N LEU A 15 -6.47 -18.46 -8.76
CA LEU A 15 -5.18 -18.34 -8.11
C LEU A 15 -4.07 -17.89 -9.05
N ARG A 16 -4.12 -18.25 -10.35
CA ARG A 16 -3.20 -17.75 -11.39
C ARG A 16 -3.43 -16.28 -11.74
N ARG A 17 -4.62 -15.73 -11.48
CA ARG A 17 -4.92 -14.34 -11.79
C ARG A 17 -3.92 -13.40 -11.10
N GLY A 18 -3.17 -12.61 -11.88
CA GLY A 18 -2.19 -11.65 -11.36
C GLY A 18 -1.03 -12.27 -10.58
N ALA A 19 -0.80 -13.59 -10.67
CA ALA A 19 0.41 -14.22 -10.16
C ALA A 19 1.58 -14.03 -11.15
N VAL A 20 2.80 -13.90 -10.62
CA VAL A 20 4.05 -13.83 -11.38
C VAL A 20 4.75 -15.18 -11.36
N ASP A 21 5.02 -15.68 -10.15
CA ASP A 21 5.64 -16.99 -9.98
C ASP A 21 4.65 -17.93 -9.27
N LEU A 22 4.73 -19.20 -9.65
CA LEU A 22 4.01 -20.29 -9.00
C LEU A 22 4.89 -21.53 -8.99
N VAL A 23 5.57 -21.76 -7.88
CA VAL A 23 6.54 -22.86 -7.71
C VAL A 23 6.03 -23.88 -6.69
N SER A 24 5.48 -25.03 -7.15
CA SER A 24 5.14 -25.37 -8.54
C SER A 24 3.62 -25.45 -8.72
N GLU A 25 3.14 -25.21 -9.93
CA GLU A 25 1.72 -25.42 -10.27
C GLU A 25 1.24 -26.85 -9.99
N ALA A 26 2.07 -27.83 -10.30
CA ALA A 26 1.75 -29.24 -10.07
C ALA A 26 1.57 -29.53 -8.56
N ASP A 27 2.39 -28.94 -7.70
CA ASP A 27 2.26 -29.10 -6.25
C ASP A 27 0.98 -28.41 -5.74
N LEU A 28 0.66 -27.22 -6.25
CA LEU A 28 -0.57 -26.53 -5.88
C LEU A 28 -1.80 -27.35 -6.29
N ALA A 29 -1.87 -27.82 -7.53
CA ALA A 29 -2.97 -28.63 -8.00
C ALA A 29 -3.14 -29.92 -7.17
N ARG A 30 -2.03 -30.59 -6.82
CA ARG A 30 -2.03 -31.77 -5.97
C ARG A 30 -2.53 -31.46 -4.55
N LYS A 31 -2.11 -30.35 -3.95
CA LYS A 31 -2.57 -29.90 -2.62
C LYS A 31 -4.06 -29.52 -2.65
N LEU A 32 -4.54 -28.83 -3.68
CA LEU A 32 -5.95 -28.50 -3.86
C LEU A 32 -6.81 -29.77 -4.02
N GLU A 33 -6.36 -30.74 -4.81
CA GLU A 33 -7.07 -32.01 -4.96
C GLU A 33 -7.12 -32.80 -3.64
N ARG A 34 -6.02 -32.81 -2.86
CA ARG A 34 -6.00 -33.37 -1.51
C ARG A 34 -7.02 -32.67 -0.60
N SER A 35 -7.05 -31.33 -0.62
CA SER A 35 -8.01 -30.53 0.15
C SER A 35 -9.46 -30.91 -0.18
N ARG A 36 -9.80 -31.01 -1.46
CA ARG A 36 -11.14 -31.45 -1.92
C ARG A 36 -11.50 -32.85 -1.41
N LYS A 37 -10.56 -33.80 -1.51
CA LYS A 37 -10.80 -35.19 -1.09
C LYS A 37 -10.95 -35.37 0.41
N THR A 38 -10.20 -34.58 1.18
CA THR A 38 -10.16 -34.69 2.66
C THR A 38 -11.11 -33.77 3.38
N GLY A 39 -11.66 -32.76 2.70
CA GLY A 39 -12.44 -31.70 3.30
C GLY A 39 -11.60 -30.74 4.20
N LYS A 40 -10.25 -30.84 4.16
CA LYS A 40 -9.37 -30.00 4.97
C LYS A 40 -8.85 -28.81 4.16
N PRO A 41 -9.00 -27.56 4.64
CA PRO A 41 -8.48 -26.39 3.96
C PRO A 41 -6.96 -26.41 3.89
N LEU A 42 -6.39 -25.81 2.85
CA LEU A 42 -4.97 -25.48 2.81
C LEU A 42 -4.67 -24.35 3.82
N ALA A 43 -3.46 -24.36 4.35
CA ALA A 43 -2.89 -23.30 5.16
C ALA A 43 -2.04 -22.37 4.28
N VAL A 44 -2.48 -21.13 4.12
CA VAL A 44 -1.86 -20.12 3.25
C VAL A 44 -1.32 -18.98 4.10
N LYS A 45 -0.01 -18.80 4.14
CA LYS A 45 0.62 -17.75 4.93
C LYS A 45 1.17 -16.61 4.08
N THR A 46 1.25 -15.45 4.68
CA THR A 46 2.02 -14.31 4.21
C THR A 46 2.62 -13.57 5.40
N GLY A 47 3.92 -13.29 5.33
CA GLY A 47 4.64 -12.48 6.33
C GLY A 47 4.57 -10.99 5.98
N PHE A 48 4.33 -10.17 6.99
CA PHE A 48 4.38 -8.72 6.90
C PHE A 48 5.21 -8.14 8.05
N ASP A 49 6.31 -7.49 7.71
CA ASP A 49 7.10 -6.72 8.66
C ASP A 49 6.45 -5.36 8.88
N PRO A 50 6.04 -5.02 10.11
CA PRO A 50 5.40 -3.74 10.40
C PRO A 50 6.41 -2.59 10.42
N SER A 51 7.02 -2.33 9.26
CA SER A 51 8.09 -1.32 9.09
C SER A 51 7.59 0.12 9.03
N SER A 52 6.27 0.32 8.93
CA SER A 52 5.60 1.62 8.94
C SER A 52 4.17 1.47 9.47
N PRO A 53 3.53 2.53 10.01
CA PRO A 53 2.24 2.36 10.71
C PRO A 53 1.06 1.96 9.82
N ASP A 54 1.09 2.18 8.50
CA ASP A 54 -0.09 1.93 7.66
C ASP A 54 0.22 1.08 6.45
N LEU A 55 -0.78 0.31 6.01
CA LEU A 55 -0.81 -0.37 4.73
C LEU A 55 -1.17 0.62 3.59
N HIS A 56 -0.65 0.37 2.40
CA HIS A 56 -1.01 1.07 1.18
C HIS A 56 -1.47 0.08 0.09
N LEU A 57 -2.02 0.55 -1.03
CA LEU A 57 -2.56 -0.30 -2.09
C LEU A 57 -1.58 -1.37 -2.59
N GLY A 58 -0.26 -1.11 -2.56
CA GLY A 58 0.74 -2.13 -2.90
C GLY A 58 0.66 -3.38 -2.01
N HIS A 59 0.40 -3.22 -0.71
CA HIS A 59 0.19 -4.35 0.20
C HIS A 59 -1.14 -5.06 -0.08
N THR A 60 -2.16 -4.32 -0.52
CA THR A 60 -3.48 -4.91 -0.76
C THR A 60 -3.51 -5.87 -1.95
N VAL A 61 -2.56 -5.78 -2.89
CA VAL A 61 -2.38 -6.78 -3.96
C VAL A 61 -2.20 -8.17 -3.36
N LEU A 62 -1.31 -8.28 -2.37
CA LEU A 62 -1.03 -9.53 -1.68
C LEU A 62 -2.19 -9.97 -0.78
N LEU A 63 -2.81 -9.02 -0.05
CA LEU A 63 -4.00 -9.31 0.76
C LEU A 63 -5.18 -9.79 -0.11
N ARG A 64 -5.37 -9.24 -1.31
CA ARG A 64 -6.39 -9.72 -2.24
C ARG A 64 -6.09 -11.16 -2.71
N LYS A 65 -4.83 -11.51 -2.91
CA LYS A 65 -4.46 -12.88 -3.22
C LYS A 65 -4.78 -13.82 -2.05
N MET A 66 -4.54 -13.40 -0.79
CA MET A 66 -5.03 -14.15 0.38
C MET A 66 -6.56 -14.28 0.38
N ARG A 67 -7.29 -13.20 0.06
CA ARG A 67 -8.76 -13.22 -0.04
C ARG A 67 -9.27 -14.21 -1.10
N HIS A 68 -8.57 -14.37 -2.23
CA HIS A 68 -8.91 -15.40 -3.20
C HIS A 68 -8.88 -16.82 -2.59
N PHE A 69 -7.89 -17.12 -1.75
CA PHE A 69 -7.84 -18.37 -1.01
C PHE A 69 -9.00 -18.51 0.00
N GLN A 70 -9.36 -17.43 0.70
CA GLN A 70 -10.54 -17.43 1.60
C GLN A 70 -11.84 -17.70 0.84
N GLN A 71 -12.04 -17.05 -0.31
CA GLN A 71 -13.22 -17.25 -1.17
C GLN A 71 -13.35 -18.70 -1.64
N LEU A 72 -12.22 -19.38 -1.80
CA LEU A 72 -12.16 -20.79 -2.15
C LEU A 72 -12.32 -21.74 -0.94
N GLY A 73 -12.48 -21.20 0.27
CA GLY A 73 -12.65 -21.97 1.51
C GLY A 73 -11.35 -22.38 2.20
N HIS A 74 -10.21 -21.84 1.79
CA HIS A 74 -8.92 -22.10 2.43
C HIS A 74 -8.66 -21.15 3.60
N ARG A 75 -7.82 -21.59 4.54
CA ARG A 75 -7.45 -20.81 5.73
C ARG A 75 -6.25 -19.93 5.42
N VAL A 76 -6.35 -18.64 5.72
CA VAL A 76 -5.23 -17.71 5.58
C VAL A 76 -4.63 -17.35 6.92
N ILE A 77 -3.32 -17.18 6.94
CA ILE A 77 -2.53 -16.84 8.11
C ILE A 77 -1.77 -15.56 7.79
N PHE A 78 -2.16 -14.49 8.46
CA PHE A 78 -1.45 -13.22 8.42
C PHE A 78 -0.37 -13.24 9.49
N LEU A 79 0.88 -13.45 9.07
CA LEU A 79 2.03 -13.54 9.94
C LEU A 79 2.66 -12.16 10.14
N ILE A 80 2.63 -11.67 11.35
CA ILE A 80 3.29 -10.42 11.73
C ILE A 80 4.74 -10.71 12.05
N GLY A 81 5.65 -10.09 11.31
CA GLY A 81 7.08 -10.16 11.51
C GLY A 81 7.54 -9.23 12.61
N ASP A 82 7.16 -9.51 13.87
CA ASP A 82 7.58 -8.71 15.01
C ASP A 82 9.06 -8.95 15.38
N PHE A 83 9.60 -10.11 15.02
CA PHE A 83 11.04 -10.38 15.13
C PHE A 83 11.78 -9.93 13.86
N THR A 84 11.32 -10.31 12.68
CA THR A 84 11.94 -9.96 11.41
C THR A 84 11.93 -8.46 11.13
N GLY A 85 10.90 -7.74 11.58
CA GLY A 85 10.81 -6.29 11.49
C GLY A 85 11.93 -5.54 12.22
N MET A 86 12.51 -6.14 13.28
CA MET A 86 13.69 -5.58 13.95
C MET A 86 14.98 -5.78 13.13
N ILE A 87 15.06 -6.84 12.33
CA ILE A 87 16.18 -7.07 11.40
C ILE A 87 16.06 -6.10 10.22
N GLY A 88 14.87 -6.00 9.65
CA GLY A 88 14.55 -5.25 8.44
C GLY A 88 14.91 -6.01 7.16
N ASP A 89 13.91 -6.22 6.31
CA ASP A 89 14.08 -6.90 5.03
C ASP A 89 15.07 -6.14 4.11
N PRO A 90 16.17 -6.77 3.70
CA PRO A 90 17.14 -6.16 2.78
C PRO A 90 16.67 -6.11 1.33
N THR A 91 15.56 -6.78 0.98
CA THR A 91 15.08 -6.95 -0.40
C THR A 91 14.95 -5.63 -1.15
N GLY A 92 15.66 -5.53 -2.29
CA GLY A 92 15.60 -4.37 -3.19
C GLY A 92 16.12 -3.07 -2.57
N LYS A 93 16.95 -3.13 -1.54
CA LYS A 93 17.56 -1.96 -0.88
C LYS A 93 19.00 -1.74 -1.33
N LYS A 94 19.36 -0.45 -1.51
CA LYS A 94 20.73 -0.03 -1.82
C LYS A 94 21.60 0.18 -0.58
N ALA A 95 20.98 0.22 0.62
CA ALA A 95 21.67 0.44 1.88
C ALA A 95 20.91 -0.24 3.02
N THR A 96 21.62 -0.56 4.10
CA THR A 96 21.05 -1.11 5.35
C THR A 96 20.02 -0.16 5.95
N ARG A 97 18.85 -0.67 6.32
CA ARG A 97 17.81 0.11 7.01
C ARG A 97 18.19 0.34 8.46
N PRO A 98 17.80 1.50 9.05
CA PRO A 98 17.79 1.64 10.50
C PRO A 98 16.90 0.55 11.13
N GLN A 99 17.42 -0.08 12.17
CA GLN A 99 16.66 -1.07 12.93
C GLN A 99 15.56 -0.39 13.73
N LEU A 100 14.35 -0.98 13.73
CA LEU A 100 13.26 -0.53 14.58
C LEU A 100 13.41 -1.15 15.97
N THR A 101 12.97 -0.41 16.99
CA THR A 101 12.83 -0.96 18.33
C THR A 101 11.63 -1.91 18.39
N ARG A 102 11.63 -2.85 19.35
CA ARG A 102 10.50 -3.76 19.55
C ARG A 102 9.18 -3.01 19.79
N ASP A 103 9.21 -1.93 20.56
CA ASP A 103 8.01 -1.13 20.84
C ASP A 103 7.45 -0.46 19.58
N GLN A 104 8.31 0.04 18.69
CA GLN A 104 7.90 0.59 17.40
C GLN A 104 7.27 -0.48 16.50
N VAL A 105 7.87 -1.66 16.44
CA VAL A 105 7.35 -2.79 15.66
C VAL A 105 5.97 -3.21 16.18
N LEU A 106 5.80 -3.35 17.50
CA LEU A 106 4.52 -3.73 18.11
C LEU A 106 3.44 -2.67 17.90
N ALA A 107 3.78 -1.39 18.02
CA ALA A 107 2.84 -0.30 17.76
C ALA A 107 2.34 -0.32 16.29
N ASN A 108 3.24 -0.51 15.34
CA ASN A 108 2.89 -0.65 13.93
C ASN A 108 2.05 -1.93 13.67
N ALA A 109 2.36 -3.03 14.36
CA ALA A 109 1.63 -4.30 14.24
C ALA A 109 0.14 -4.17 14.59
N GLU A 110 -0.19 -3.38 15.62
CA GLU A 110 -1.59 -3.13 15.99
C GLU A 110 -2.34 -2.37 14.88
N THR A 111 -1.68 -1.46 14.18
CA THR A 111 -2.27 -0.78 13.03
C THR A 111 -2.52 -1.77 11.88
N TYR A 112 -1.55 -2.63 11.58
CA TYR A 112 -1.69 -3.67 10.54
C TYR A 112 -2.87 -4.61 10.84
N LYS A 113 -3.00 -5.09 12.08
CA LYS A 113 -4.12 -5.93 12.51
C LYS A 113 -5.49 -5.29 12.28
N ARG A 114 -5.60 -3.98 12.48
CA ARG A 114 -6.85 -3.26 12.22
C ARG A 114 -7.11 -3.12 10.72
N GLN A 115 -6.08 -2.77 9.94
CA GLN A 115 -6.22 -2.44 8.52
C GLN A 115 -6.38 -3.68 7.63
N VAL A 116 -5.79 -4.82 7.99
CA VAL A 116 -5.88 -6.06 7.20
C VAL A 116 -7.33 -6.53 7.03
N PHE A 117 -8.19 -6.29 8.02
CA PHE A 117 -9.60 -6.65 7.97
C PHE A 117 -10.48 -5.73 7.12
N LYS A 118 -9.90 -4.73 6.48
CA LYS A 118 -10.57 -4.01 5.38
C LYS A 118 -10.57 -4.84 4.08
N VAL A 119 -9.72 -5.85 3.99
CA VAL A 119 -9.58 -6.71 2.80
C VAL A 119 -9.92 -8.17 3.09
N LEU A 120 -9.46 -8.69 4.24
CA LEU A 120 -9.65 -10.08 4.63
C LEU A 120 -10.85 -10.26 5.55
N ASP A 121 -11.51 -11.41 5.43
CA ASP A 121 -12.53 -11.85 6.37
C ASP A 121 -11.87 -12.15 7.72
N ARG A 122 -12.41 -11.57 8.79
CA ARG A 122 -11.89 -11.69 10.15
C ARG A 122 -11.97 -13.12 10.70
N GLU A 123 -13.09 -13.80 10.45
CA GLU A 123 -13.35 -15.14 10.97
C GLU A 123 -12.50 -16.21 10.25
N ALA A 124 -12.15 -15.95 8.98
CA ALA A 124 -11.33 -16.84 8.16
C ALA A 124 -9.83 -16.49 8.20
N THR A 125 -9.41 -15.55 9.04
CA THR A 125 -8.01 -15.10 9.15
C THR A 125 -7.42 -15.44 10.50
N VAL A 126 -6.27 -16.14 10.49
CA VAL A 126 -5.46 -16.37 11.69
C VAL A 126 -4.34 -15.34 11.76
N ILE A 127 -4.24 -14.61 12.87
CA ILE A 127 -3.11 -13.71 13.13
C ILE A 127 -2.07 -14.47 13.96
N ARG A 128 -0.78 -14.42 13.56
CA ARG A 128 0.36 -14.99 14.28
C ARG A 128 1.52 -14.01 14.29
N TYR A 129 2.41 -14.20 15.24
CA TYR A 129 3.64 -13.43 15.41
C TYR A 129 4.84 -14.35 15.28
N ASN A 130 5.82 -13.99 14.47
CA ASN A 130 6.99 -14.86 14.32
C ASN A 130 7.95 -14.81 15.52
N GLY A 131 7.84 -13.81 16.37
CA GLY A 131 8.53 -13.75 17.65
C GLY A 131 8.19 -14.93 18.56
N ASP A 132 7.03 -15.59 18.40
CA ASP A 132 6.60 -16.74 19.20
C ASP A 132 7.62 -17.90 19.13
N TRP A 133 8.23 -18.13 17.98
CA TRP A 133 9.23 -19.20 17.76
C TRP A 133 10.64 -18.69 17.49
N LEU A 134 10.81 -17.45 17.02
CA LEU A 134 12.14 -16.91 16.73
C LEU A 134 12.84 -16.38 17.99
N THR A 135 12.11 -15.76 18.91
CA THR A 135 12.68 -15.25 20.16
C THR A 135 13.27 -16.38 21.03
N PRO A 136 12.59 -17.53 21.22
CA PRO A 136 13.14 -18.65 21.98
C PRO A 136 14.34 -19.35 21.34
N LEU A 137 14.60 -19.10 20.04
CA LEU A 137 15.69 -19.76 19.32
C LEU A 137 17.07 -19.50 19.96
N GLY A 138 17.25 -18.27 20.45
CA GLY A 138 18.49 -17.84 21.10
C GLY A 138 19.70 -17.89 20.18
N ALA A 139 20.89 -17.62 20.72
CA ALA A 139 22.12 -17.58 19.93
C ALA A 139 22.49 -18.95 19.35
N GLU A 140 22.32 -20.03 20.12
CA GLU A 140 22.62 -21.40 19.68
C GLU A 140 21.72 -21.80 18.50
N GLY A 141 20.41 -21.54 18.58
CA GLY A 141 19.48 -21.84 17.50
C GLY A 141 19.76 -21.03 16.25
N MET A 142 20.15 -19.76 16.39
CA MET A 142 20.55 -18.93 15.25
C MET A 142 21.81 -19.44 14.56
N ILE A 143 22.82 -19.91 15.31
CA ILE A 143 24.03 -20.53 14.75
C ILE A 143 23.66 -21.82 14.00
N ARG A 144 22.82 -22.67 14.58
CA ARG A 144 22.34 -23.89 13.92
C ARG A 144 21.57 -23.59 12.64
N LEU A 145 20.71 -22.56 12.64
CA LEU A 145 19.97 -22.14 11.47
C LEU A 145 20.91 -21.60 10.38
N ALA A 146 21.86 -20.75 10.74
CA ALA A 146 22.87 -20.21 9.80
C ALA A 146 23.73 -21.33 9.18
N GLY A 147 24.02 -22.41 9.92
CA GLY A 147 24.78 -23.56 9.44
C GLY A 147 24.07 -24.39 8.35
N LYS A 148 22.75 -24.21 8.17
CA LYS A 148 21.98 -24.91 7.12
C LYS A 148 22.09 -24.29 5.74
N TRP A 149 22.74 -23.14 5.61
CA TRP A 149 22.82 -22.42 4.34
C TRP A 149 24.23 -21.87 4.10
N THR A 150 24.76 -22.09 2.92
CA THR A 150 26.10 -21.57 2.59
C THR A 150 26.06 -20.12 2.14
N LEU A 151 27.13 -19.36 2.39
CA LEU A 151 27.27 -18.01 1.88
C LEU A 151 27.16 -17.97 0.34
N ALA A 152 27.71 -18.99 -0.36
CA ALA A 152 27.61 -19.07 -1.81
C ALA A 152 26.14 -19.08 -2.29
N ARG A 153 25.28 -19.90 -1.67
CA ARG A 153 23.85 -19.91 -1.97
C ARG A 153 23.15 -18.59 -1.60
N MET A 154 23.57 -17.95 -0.49
CA MET A 154 23.01 -16.64 -0.11
C MET A 154 23.34 -15.56 -1.14
N MET A 155 24.52 -15.63 -1.76
CA MET A 155 24.97 -14.72 -2.80
C MET A 155 24.34 -14.97 -4.18
N GLU A 156 23.49 -15.99 -4.33
CA GLU A 156 22.64 -16.17 -5.53
C GLU A 156 21.54 -15.10 -5.61
N ARG A 157 21.20 -14.48 -4.50
CA ARG A 157 20.25 -13.38 -4.44
C ARG A 157 20.84 -12.13 -5.13
N ASP A 158 20.10 -11.61 -6.11
CA ASP A 158 20.62 -10.57 -7.03
C ASP A 158 21.05 -9.28 -6.33
N ASP A 159 20.32 -8.82 -5.32
CA ASP A 159 20.65 -7.60 -4.58
C ASP A 159 21.93 -7.77 -3.75
N PHE A 160 22.12 -8.91 -3.08
CA PHE A 160 23.38 -9.18 -2.36
C PHE A 160 24.56 -9.29 -3.33
N ARG A 161 24.37 -10.00 -4.44
CA ARG A 161 25.40 -10.13 -5.46
C ARG A 161 25.81 -8.78 -6.05
N THR A 162 24.83 -7.92 -6.34
CA THR A 162 25.05 -6.58 -6.88
C THR A 162 25.79 -5.71 -5.87
N ARG A 163 25.29 -5.61 -4.64
CA ARG A 163 25.90 -4.83 -3.56
C ARG A 163 27.33 -5.30 -3.27
N PHE A 164 27.57 -6.61 -3.26
CA PHE A 164 28.91 -7.17 -3.06
C PHE A 164 29.87 -6.78 -4.18
N ARG A 165 29.45 -6.87 -5.45
CA ARG A 165 30.27 -6.47 -6.60
C ARG A 165 30.57 -4.97 -6.61
N GLU A 166 29.61 -4.16 -6.20
CA GLU A 166 29.73 -2.70 -6.12
C GLU A 166 30.41 -2.24 -4.83
N GLN A 167 30.90 -3.15 -3.99
CA GLN A 167 31.51 -2.87 -2.70
C GLN A 167 30.62 -2.04 -1.75
N GLN A 168 29.29 -2.18 -1.90
CA GLN A 168 28.32 -1.58 -1.01
C GLN A 168 28.22 -2.37 0.30
N PRO A 169 27.99 -1.70 1.44
CA PRO A 169 27.92 -2.38 2.74
C PRO A 169 26.78 -3.41 2.77
N ILE A 170 27.08 -4.61 3.28
CA ILE A 170 26.10 -5.65 3.61
C ILE A 170 26.36 -6.04 5.06
N SER A 171 25.40 -5.79 5.93
CA SER A 171 25.50 -6.17 7.34
C SER A 171 25.20 -7.67 7.52
N LEU A 172 25.90 -8.33 8.43
CA LEU A 172 25.75 -9.79 8.63
C LEU A 172 24.32 -10.20 8.98
N HIS A 173 23.56 -9.37 9.72
CA HIS A 173 22.17 -9.66 10.05
C HIS A 173 21.25 -9.68 8.81
N GLU A 174 21.59 -8.93 7.75
CA GLU A 174 20.83 -8.96 6.49
C GLU A 174 20.92 -10.34 5.81
N LEU A 175 22.07 -11.01 5.92
CA LEU A 175 22.24 -12.37 5.40
C LEU A 175 21.46 -13.43 6.16
N LEU A 176 21.05 -13.13 7.41
CA LEU A 176 20.23 -14.03 8.20
C LEU A 176 18.74 -13.89 7.88
N TYR A 177 18.31 -12.76 7.33
CA TYR A 177 16.88 -12.47 7.09
C TYR A 177 16.17 -13.58 6.28
N PRO A 178 16.67 -14.06 5.13
CA PRO A 178 16.01 -15.13 4.38
C PRO A 178 15.86 -16.43 5.17
N LEU A 179 16.83 -16.74 6.03
CA LEU A 179 16.79 -17.95 6.87
C LEU A 179 15.77 -17.83 8.00
N VAL A 180 15.66 -16.64 8.59
CA VAL A 180 14.70 -16.38 9.66
C VAL A 180 13.27 -16.44 9.10
N GLN A 181 13.01 -15.87 7.91
CA GLN A 181 11.73 -16.01 7.21
C GLN A 181 11.45 -17.47 6.84
N ALA A 182 12.45 -18.22 6.36
CA ALA A 182 12.32 -19.63 6.05
C ALA A 182 11.96 -20.47 7.30
N LYS A 183 12.49 -20.10 8.46
CA LYS A 183 12.17 -20.74 9.74
C LYS A 183 10.70 -20.60 10.10
N ASP A 184 10.04 -19.50 9.73
CA ASP A 184 8.59 -19.32 9.92
C ASP A 184 7.80 -20.46 9.25
N SER A 185 8.14 -20.82 8.02
CA SER A 185 7.49 -21.90 7.27
C SER A 185 7.67 -23.26 7.96
N VAL A 186 8.89 -23.52 8.44
CA VAL A 186 9.23 -24.77 9.14
C VAL A 186 8.46 -24.87 10.47
N GLU A 187 8.46 -23.82 11.27
CA GLU A 187 7.79 -23.87 12.58
C GLU A 187 6.27 -23.95 12.43
N MET A 188 5.69 -23.18 11.50
CA MET A 188 4.27 -23.27 11.25
C MET A 188 3.84 -24.65 10.73
N ALA A 189 4.64 -25.28 9.86
CA ALA A 189 4.35 -26.62 9.36
C ALA A 189 4.41 -27.70 10.45
N LYS A 190 5.18 -27.49 11.52
CA LYS A 190 5.25 -28.40 12.68
C LYS A 190 4.06 -28.25 13.65
N ILE A 191 3.31 -27.15 13.56
CA ILE A 191 2.13 -26.89 14.39
C ILE A 191 0.88 -27.39 13.63
N PRO A 192 0.23 -28.49 14.06
CA PRO A 192 -0.87 -29.12 13.32
C PRO A 192 -2.05 -28.17 13.05
N GLU A 193 -2.29 -27.22 13.96
CA GLU A 193 -3.38 -26.24 13.86
C GLU A 193 -3.05 -25.11 12.88
N LEU A 194 -1.78 -24.91 12.52
CA LEU A 194 -1.34 -23.89 11.58
C LEU A 194 -1.12 -24.47 10.19
N GLY A 195 -0.07 -25.27 10.03
CA GLY A 195 0.36 -25.75 8.73
C GLY A 195 1.05 -24.66 7.89
N CYS A 196 1.62 -25.06 6.75
CA CYS A 196 2.19 -24.15 5.75
C CYS A 196 2.17 -24.82 4.37
N ASP A 197 1.02 -24.79 3.71
CA ASP A 197 0.87 -25.39 2.37
C ASP A 197 1.32 -24.43 1.26
N VAL A 198 1.06 -23.14 1.43
CA VAL A 198 1.37 -22.08 0.46
C VAL A 198 1.95 -20.88 1.19
N GLU A 199 3.03 -20.32 0.68
CA GLU A 199 3.53 -19.02 1.07
C GLU A 199 3.36 -18.01 -0.06
N LEU A 200 2.75 -16.85 0.26
CA LEU A 200 2.54 -15.76 -0.66
C LEU A 200 3.55 -14.64 -0.38
N GLY A 201 4.02 -13.97 -1.45
CA GLY A 201 4.89 -12.80 -1.33
C GLY A 201 4.82 -11.89 -2.55
N GLY A 202 5.44 -10.73 -2.48
CA GLY A 202 5.77 -9.96 -3.66
C GLY A 202 6.81 -10.69 -4.52
N HIS A 203 6.88 -10.39 -5.82
CA HIS A 203 7.88 -11.03 -6.71
C HIS A 203 9.32 -10.82 -6.20
N ASP A 204 9.59 -9.70 -5.55
CA ASP A 204 10.88 -9.42 -4.92
C ASP A 204 11.23 -10.35 -3.74
N GLN A 205 10.27 -11.13 -3.23
CA GLN A 205 10.43 -12.08 -2.13
C GLN A 205 10.70 -13.52 -2.61
N ILE A 206 10.70 -13.79 -3.92
CA ILE A 206 10.76 -15.16 -4.44
C ILE A 206 11.97 -15.95 -3.89
N PHE A 207 13.12 -15.32 -3.74
CA PHE A 207 14.30 -15.97 -3.17
C PHE A 207 14.03 -16.45 -1.74
N ASN A 208 13.48 -15.59 -0.89
CA ASN A 208 13.21 -15.93 0.52
C ASN A 208 12.18 -17.07 0.63
N LEU A 209 11.14 -17.03 -0.23
CA LEU A 209 10.13 -18.09 -0.28
C LEU A 209 10.73 -19.44 -0.67
N LEU A 210 11.67 -19.44 -1.63
CA LEU A 210 12.36 -20.65 -2.07
C LEU A 210 13.30 -21.20 -0.99
N VAL A 211 13.99 -20.32 -0.23
CA VAL A 211 14.77 -20.74 0.95
C VAL A 211 13.87 -21.46 1.96
N GLY A 212 12.65 -20.93 2.19
CA GLY A 212 11.65 -21.58 3.06
C GLY A 212 11.26 -22.96 2.55
N ARG A 213 10.98 -23.07 1.26
CA ARG A 213 10.64 -24.35 0.60
C ARG A 213 11.76 -25.37 0.72
N ASP A 214 13.00 -24.96 0.54
CA ASP A 214 14.16 -25.85 0.64
C ASP A 214 14.44 -26.28 2.08
N LEU A 215 14.33 -25.35 3.03
CA LEU A 215 14.51 -25.65 4.45
C LEU A 215 13.44 -26.63 4.96
N MET A 216 12.19 -26.51 4.49
CA MET A 216 11.14 -27.48 4.81
C MET A 216 11.50 -28.89 4.31
N LYS A 217 12.03 -29.03 3.07
CA LYS A 217 12.50 -30.33 2.54
C LYS A 217 13.61 -30.92 3.39
N GLU A 218 14.60 -30.11 3.79
CA GLU A 218 15.72 -30.54 4.62
C GLU A 218 15.23 -31.04 6.00
N GLU A 219 14.18 -30.42 6.54
CA GLU A 219 13.54 -30.84 7.81
C GLU A 219 12.58 -32.04 7.63
N GLY A 220 12.47 -32.63 6.42
CA GLY A 220 11.57 -33.75 6.13
C GLY A 220 10.09 -33.38 6.07
N LEU A 221 9.77 -32.09 5.95
CA LEU A 221 8.41 -31.56 5.84
C LEU A 221 7.94 -31.52 4.38
N GLU A 222 6.63 -31.59 4.14
CA GLU A 222 6.08 -31.34 2.81
C GLU A 222 6.33 -29.89 2.43
N PRO A 223 7.04 -29.60 1.33
CA PRO A 223 7.43 -28.23 0.98
C PRO A 223 6.22 -27.40 0.59
N GLN A 224 6.25 -26.14 1.03
CA GLN A 224 5.25 -25.14 0.64
C GLN A 224 5.28 -24.85 -0.86
N VAL A 225 4.14 -24.45 -1.41
CA VAL A 225 4.07 -23.79 -2.71
C VAL A 225 4.42 -22.32 -2.52
N CYS A 226 5.29 -21.79 -3.39
CA CYS A 226 5.62 -20.37 -3.42
C CYS A 226 4.81 -19.71 -4.54
N LEU A 227 3.97 -18.72 -4.18
CA LEU A 227 3.22 -17.93 -5.13
C LEU A 227 3.54 -16.45 -4.92
N THR A 228 3.97 -15.77 -5.99
CA THR A 228 4.25 -14.34 -5.92
C THR A 228 3.30 -13.51 -6.76
N VAL A 229 3.12 -12.26 -6.34
CA VAL A 229 2.37 -11.24 -7.05
C VAL A 229 3.31 -10.09 -7.45
N PRO A 230 2.99 -9.33 -8.52
CA PRO A 230 3.83 -8.21 -8.93
C PRO A 230 3.81 -7.11 -7.87
N LEU A 231 4.87 -6.30 -7.86
CA LEU A 231 4.90 -5.06 -7.09
C LEU A 231 4.03 -4.02 -7.79
N LEU A 232 3.11 -3.42 -7.06
CA LEU A 232 2.25 -2.37 -7.61
C LEU A 232 3.08 -1.12 -7.89
N VAL A 233 3.02 -0.62 -9.12
CA VAL A 233 3.61 0.67 -9.49
C VAL A 233 2.80 1.80 -8.84
N GLY A 234 3.49 2.82 -8.31
CA GLY A 234 2.89 3.93 -7.60
C GLY A 234 2.29 5.01 -8.52
N LEU A 235 1.87 6.12 -7.90
CA LEU A 235 1.22 7.24 -8.59
C LEU A 235 2.10 7.90 -9.67
N ASP A 236 3.43 7.80 -9.55
CA ASP A 236 4.42 8.31 -10.51
C ASP A 236 4.45 7.52 -11.83
N GLY A 237 3.89 6.31 -11.86
CA GLY A 237 3.78 5.48 -13.06
C GLY A 237 5.03 4.66 -13.42
N HIS A 238 6.08 4.64 -12.59
CA HIS A 238 7.33 3.93 -12.89
C HIS A 238 7.99 3.27 -11.67
N GLU A 239 7.95 3.88 -10.48
CA GLU A 239 8.52 3.29 -9.28
C GLU A 239 7.50 2.43 -8.53
N LYS A 240 7.97 1.40 -7.82
CA LYS A 240 7.08 0.64 -6.94
C LYS A 240 6.42 1.54 -5.91
N MET A 241 5.15 1.28 -5.61
CA MET A 241 4.42 2.04 -4.61
C MET A 241 5.11 1.98 -3.25
N SER A 242 5.43 3.14 -2.70
CA SER A 242 6.08 3.26 -1.39
C SER A 242 5.77 4.61 -0.74
N LYS A 243 5.52 4.62 0.57
CA LYS A 243 5.33 5.85 1.34
C LYS A 243 6.56 6.76 1.30
N SER A 244 7.75 6.19 1.38
CA SER A 244 9.01 6.96 1.35
C SER A 244 9.24 7.69 0.03
N LEU A 245 8.61 7.25 -1.05
CA LEU A 245 8.66 7.90 -2.37
C LEU A 245 7.51 8.91 -2.57
N GLY A 246 6.55 8.99 -1.63
CA GLY A 246 5.40 9.87 -1.76
C GLY A 246 4.44 9.49 -2.88
N ASN A 247 4.55 8.27 -3.45
CA ASN A 247 3.77 7.78 -4.59
C ASN A 247 2.69 6.76 -4.18
N ALA A 248 2.32 6.71 -2.89
CA ALA A 248 1.40 5.73 -2.34
C ALA A 248 0.00 6.30 -2.05
N ILE A 249 -1.00 5.40 -2.11
CA ILE A 249 -2.33 5.60 -1.53
C ILE A 249 -2.43 4.67 -0.33
N ALA A 250 -2.65 5.23 0.87
CA ALA A 250 -2.87 4.46 2.07
C ALA A 250 -4.30 3.92 2.13
N VAL A 251 -4.51 2.77 2.78
CA VAL A 251 -5.86 2.20 2.98
C VAL A 251 -6.72 3.02 3.94
N GLU A 252 -6.10 3.92 4.71
CA GLU A 252 -6.75 4.86 5.62
C GLU A 252 -6.87 6.28 5.04
N ASP A 253 -6.37 6.52 3.81
CA ASP A 253 -6.60 7.80 3.14
C ASP A 253 -8.12 8.05 3.04
N SER A 254 -8.52 9.31 3.12
CA SER A 254 -9.93 9.68 2.99
C SER A 254 -10.51 9.25 1.64
N PRO A 255 -11.83 9.02 1.53
CA PRO A 255 -12.49 8.70 0.26
C PRO A 255 -12.12 9.64 -0.88
N LYS A 256 -12.07 10.94 -0.60
CA LYS A 256 -11.69 12.00 -1.55
C LYS A 256 -10.25 11.86 -2.04
N GLU A 257 -9.32 11.56 -1.13
CA GLU A 257 -7.91 11.36 -1.47
C GLU A 257 -7.70 10.10 -2.30
N ILE A 258 -8.30 8.95 -1.90
CA ILE A 258 -8.23 7.71 -2.68
C ILE A 258 -8.79 7.96 -4.08
N TYR A 259 -9.96 8.59 -4.19
CA TYR A 259 -10.61 8.87 -5.48
C TYR A 259 -9.74 9.79 -6.36
N GLY A 260 -9.32 10.92 -5.83
CA GLY A 260 -8.52 11.92 -6.57
C GLY A 260 -7.15 11.42 -6.97
N LYS A 261 -6.43 10.73 -6.07
CA LYS A 261 -5.13 10.11 -6.35
C LYS A 261 -5.26 9.03 -7.43
N THR A 262 -6.31 8.20 -7.39
CA THR A 262 -6.56 7.17 -8.40
C THR A 262 -6.79 7.77 -9.78
N LEU A 263 -7.53 8.87 -9.88
CA LEU A 263 -7.74 9.55 -11.16
C LEU A 263 -6.46 10.19 -11.74
N SER A 264 -5.46 10.43 -10.90
CA SER A 264 -4.19 11.08 -11.33
C SER A 264 -3.18 10.10 -11.95
N ILE A 265 -3.39 8.78 -11.85
CA ILE A 265 -2.45 7.80 -12.41
C ILE A 265 -2.36 7.90 -13.93
N PRO A 266 -1.22 7.57 -14.55
CA PRO A 266 -1.12 7.43 -16.00
C PRO A 266 -2.13 6.43 -16.56
N ASP A 267 -2.67 6.69 -17.78
CA ASP A 267 -3.68 5.81 -18.37
C ASP A 267 -3.18 4.38 -18.60
N ALA A 268 -1.90 4.21 -18.90
CA ALA A 268 -1.29 2.89 -19.08
C ALA A 268 -1.35 2.04 -17.81
N LEU A 269 -1.24 2.69 -16.64
CA LEU A 269 -1.17 2.00 -15.34
C LEU A 269 -2.53 1.48 -14.87
N MET A 270 -3.64 2.06 -15.34
CA MET A 270 -4.98 1.70 -14.85
C MET A 270 -5.35 0.23 -15.11
N TRP A 271 -4.77 -0.41 -16.13
CA TRP A 271 -5.05 -1.81 -16.47
C TRP A 271 -4.48 -2.77 -15.45
N ASP A 272 -3.24 -2.53 -15.02
CA ASP A 272 -2.61 -3.32 -13.96
C ASP A 272 -3.32 -3.12 -12.63
N TRP A 273 -3.71 -1.87 -12.32
CA TRP A 273 -4.47 -1.58 -11.11
C TRP A 273 -5.86 -2.25 -11.12
N LEU A 274 -6.56 -2.26 -12.26
CA LEU A 274 -7.82 -2.99 -12.39
C LEU A 274 -7.64 -4.49 -12.17
N LEU A 275 -6.58 -5.08 -12.74
CA LEU A 275 -6.29 -6.51 -12.59
C LEU A 275 -5.93 -6.90 -11.15
N LEU A 276 -5.11 -6.09 -10.49
CA LEU A 276 -4.50 -6.42 -9.20
C LEU A 276 -5.31 -5.95 -8.00
N LEU A 277 -6.06 -4.86 -8.15
CA LEU A 277 -6.77 -4.21 -7.05
C LEU A 277 -8.29 -4.36 -7.10
N THR A 278 -8.83 -5.07 -8.12
CA THR A 278 -10.29 -5.29 -8.22
C THR A 278 -10.61 -6.75 -8.54
N ASP A 279 -11.87 -7.13 -8.34
CA ASP A 279 -12.37 -8.47 -8.69
C ASP A 279 -12.97 -8.53 -10.12
N LEU A 280 -12.74 -7.48 -10.94
CA LEU A 280 -13.21 -7.45 -12.34
C LEU A 280 -12.63 -8.64 -13.13
N PRO A 281 -13.46 -9.42 -13.84
CA PRO A 281 -12.97 -10.50 -14.68
C PRO A 281 -11.94 -10.01 -15.71
N LYS A 282 -10.87 -10.79 -15.96
CA LYS A 282 -9.84 -10.43 -16.94
C LYS A 282 -10.43 -10.13 -18.32
N ALA A 283 -11.44 -10.89 -18.74
CA ALA A 283 -12.14 -10.67 -20.02
C ALA A 283 -12.80 -9.28 -20.09
N GLU A 284 -13.38 -8.80 -18.98
CA GLU A 284 -13.98 -7.47 -18.93
C GLU A 284 -12.92 -6.37 -18.99
N ILE A 285 -11.78 -6.55 -18.31
CA ILE A 285 -10.65 -5.62 -18.39
C ILE A 285 -10.13 -5.52 -19.83
N GLU A 286 -9.95 -6.64 -20.52
CA GLU A 286 -9.50 -6.68 -21.92
C GLU A 286 -10.53 -6.07 -22.89
N ALA A 287 -11.83 -6.26 -22.65
CA ALA A 287 -12.89 -5.62 -23.41
C ALA A 287 -12.86 -4.08 -23.26
N LYS A 288 -12.69 -3.58 -21.99
CA LYS A 288 -12.53 -2.14 -21.73
C LYS A 288 -11.27 -1.58 -22.40
N LYS A 289 -10.16 -2.31 -22.34
CA LYS A 289 -8.89 -1.93 -22.97
C LYS A 289 -9.03 -1.80 -24.49
N SER A 290 -9.70 -2.74 -25.12
CA SER A 290 -10.01 -2.73 -26.54
C SER A 290 -10.94 -1.57 -26.92
N ALA A 291 -11.97 -1.29 -26.11
CA ALA A 291 -12.87 -0.16 -26.32
C ALA A 291 -12.17 1.20 -26.20
N VAL A 292 -11.24 1.35 -25.28
CA VAL A 292 -10.41 2.55 -25.13
C VAL A 292 -9.49 2.71 -26.34
N ALA A 293 -8.83 1.64 -26.77
CA ALA A 293 -7.95 1.67 -27.95
C ALA A 293 -8.70 2.02 -29.24
N ALA A 294 -9.96 1.62 -29.35
CA ALA A 294 -10.85 1.95 -30.48
C ALA A 294 -11.50 3.35 -30.39
N GLY A 295 -11.28 4.09 -29.29
CA GLY A 295 -11.90 5.41 -29.07
C GLY A 295 -13.38 5.35 -28.63
N ASN A 296 -13.91 4.16 -28.36
CA ASN A 296 -15.32 3.94 -27.96
C ASN A 296 -15.56 4.13 -26.45
N LEU A 297 -14.50 4.17 -25.65
CA LEU A 297 -14.54 4.40 -24.20
C LEU A 297 -13.43 5.38 -23.81
N HIS A 298 -13.79 6.42 -23.05
CA HIS A 298 -12.81 7.39 -22.61
C HIS A 298 -12.03 6.87 -21.39
N PRO A 299 -10.66 6.93 -21.35
CA PRO A 299 -9.84 6.46 -20.24
C PRO A 299 -10.26 6.99 -18.86
N LYS A 300 -10.72 8.25 -18.79
CA LYS A 300 -11.23 8.87 -17.56
C LYS A 300 -12.35 8.04 -16.93
N LEU A 301 -13.29 7.50 -17.73
CA LEU A 301 -14.42 6.71 -17.21
C LEU A 301 -13.94 5.40 -16.59
N VAL A 302 -12.90 4.78 -17.17
CA VAL A 302 -12.26 3.58 -16.62
C VAL A 302 -11.59 3.89 -15.28
N LYS A 303 -10.86 5.01 -15.18
CA LYS A 303 -10.25 5.45 -13.92
C LYS A 303 -11.29 5.85 -12.87
N GLN A 304 -12.41 6.44 -13.24
CA GLN A 304 -13.52 6.72 -12.34
C GLN A 304 -14.13 5.43 -11.77
N GLU A 305 -14.33 4.42 -12.62
CA GLU A 305 -14.80 3.11 -12.14
C GLU A 305 -13.79 2.46 -11.19
N LEU A 306 -12.49 2.48 -11.51
CA LEU A 306 -11.44 1.99 -10.62
C LEU A 306 -11.46 2.72 -9.28
N ALA A 307 -11.53 4.06 -9.29
CA ALA A 307 -11.55 4.89 -8.10
C ALA A 307 -12.76 4.58 -7.21
N ARG A 308 -13.97 4.46 -7.81
CA ARG A 308 -15.19 4.05 -7.07
C ARG A 308 -15.02 2.70 -6.40
N ARG A 309 -14.45 1.71 -7.11
CA ARG A 309 -14.23 0.36 -6.56
C ARG A 309 -13.26 0.40 -5.39
N LEU A 310 -12.15 1.15 -5.50
CA LEU A 310 -11.18 1.27 -4.43
C LEU A 310 -11.75 1.98 -3.19
N VAL A 311 -12.49 3.08 -3.39
CA VAL A 311 -13.15 3.74 -2.26
C VAL A 311 -14.20 2.84 -1.64
N ALA A 312 -15.02 2.14 -2.44
CA ALA A 312 -16.03 1.24 -1.93
C ALA A 312 -15.46 0.08 -1.11
N ASP A 313 -14.30 -0.45 -1.50
CA ASP A 313 -13.63 -1.53 -0.77
C ASP A 313 -13.18 -1.11 0.65
N PHE A 314 -12.77 0.15 0.84
CA PHE A 314 -12.22 0.60 2.11
C PHE A 314 -13.19 1.42 2.96
N HIS A 315 -14.17 2.07 2.33
CA HIS A 315 -15.09 3.02 2.98
C HIS A 315 -16.56 2.78 2.69
N GLY A 316 -16.91 1.83 1.81
CA GLY A 316 -18.26 1.50 1.43
C GLY A 316 -18.79 2.28 0.22
N ALA A 317 -19.90 1.81 -0.33
CA ALA A 317 -20.47 2.33 -1.59
C ALA A 317 -20.98 3.77 -1.49
N SER A 318 -21.55 4.18 -0.33
CA SER A 318 -21.99 5.57 -0.11
C SER A 318 -20.84 6.55 -0.21
N ALA A 319 -19.74 6.28 0.50
CA ALA A 319 -18.55 7.12 0.49
C ALA A 319 -17.92 7.22 -0.93
N ALA A 320 -18.02 6.14 -1.73
CA ALA A 320 -17.55 6.16 -3.11
C ALA A 320 -18.37 7.09 -4.01
N ALA A 321 -19.70 7.07 -3.86
CA ALA A 321 -20.60 7.95 -4.61
C ALA A 321 -20.41 9.42 -4.21
N GLU A 322 -20.26 9.69 -2.92
CA GLU A 322 -20.00 11.04 -2.38
C GLU A 322 -18.66 11.60 -2.88
N ALA A 323 -17.60 10.80 -2.85
CA ALA A 323 -16.28 11.20 -3.33
C ALA A 323 -16.28 11.50 -4.84
N GLU A 324 -17.01 10.71 -5.64
CA GLU A 324 -17.20 10.96 -7.09
C GLU A 324 -17.96 12.25 -7.34
N ALA A 325 -19.11 12.44 -6.67
CA ALA A 325 -19.94 13.63 -6.83
C ALA A 325 -19.17 14.91 -6.44
N GLU A 326 -18.41 14.86 -5.34
CA GLU A 326 -17.58 15.98 -4.93
C GLU A 326 -16.45 16.25 -5.92
N PHE A 327 -15.79 15.20 -6.41
CA PHE A 327 -14.73 15.37 -7.43
C PHE A 327 -15.28 16.04 -8.69
N GLU A 328 -16.44 15.62 -9.18
CA GLU A 328 -17.07 16.22 -10.35
C GLU A 328 -17.47 17.69 -10.11
N ARG A 329 -18.04 17.99 -8.94
CA ARG A 329 -18.40 19.36 -8.56
C ARG A 329 -17.19 20.28 -8.53
N VAL A 330 -16.07 19.80 -7.96
CA VAL A 330 -14.85 20.59 -7.80
C VAL A 330 -14.10 20.76 -9.12
N PHE A 331 -13.97 19.69 -9.91
CA PHE A 331 -13.08 19.67 -11.07
C PHE A 331 -13.78 19.82 -12.41
N ALA A 332 -15.03 19.39 -12.57
CA ALA A 332 -15.82 19.59 -13.78
C ALA A 332 -16.71 20.85 -13.68
N GLY A 333 -17.29 21.11 -12.50
CA GLY A 333 -18.17 22.24 -12.25
C GLY A 333 -17.46 23.52 -11.77
N GLY A 334 -16.15 23.47 -11.47
CA GLY A 334 -15.39 24.62 -10.95
C GLY A 334 -15.75 25.02 -9.51
N GLY A 335 -16.53 24.19 -8.79
CA GLY A 335 -16.91 24.42 -7.39
C GLY A 335 -15.74 24.24 -6.42
N ALA A 336 -15.94 24.66 -5.17
CA ALA A 336 -15.00 24.39 -4.09
C ALA A 336 -15.29 23.02 -3.42
N PRO A 337 -14.27 22.37 -2.81
CA PRO A 337 -14.48 21.22 -1.94
C PRO A 337 -15.42 21.54 -0.78
N ASP A 338 -16.12 20.51 -0.22
CA ASP A 338 -17.00 20.71 0.94
C ASP A 338 -16.21 21.10 2.18
N GLU A 339 -15.04 20.50 2.36
CA GLU A 339 -14.10 20.84 3.42
C GLU A 339 -12.92 21.60 2.85
N VAL A 340 -12.78 22.86 3.24
CA VAL A 340 -11.65 23.72 2.89
C VAL A 340 -11.04 24.21 4.18
N ALA A 341 -9.73 24.00 4.32
CA ALA A 341 -8.99 24.50 5.49
C ALA A 341 -9.20 26.00 5.67
N GLU A 342 -9.55 26.44 6.89
CA GLU A 342 -9.80 27.83 7.23
C GLU A 342 -8.68 28.39 8.10
N PHE A 343 -8.18 29.56 7.71
CA PHE A 343 -7.15 30.30 8.42
C PHE A 343 -7.66 31.67 8.77
N ARG A 344 -7.42 32.12 10.02
CA ARG A 344 -7.83 33.43 10.52
C ARG A 344 -6.65 34.37 10.62
N PHE A 345 -6.82 35.56 10.08
CA PHE A 345 -5.89 36.67 10.15
C PHE A 345 -6.48 37.80 10.99
N VAL A 346 -5.70 38.33 11.92
CA VAL A 346 -6.09 39.52 12.69
C VAL A 346 -5.39 40.75 12.08
N SER A 347 -6.18 41.67 11.55
CA SER A 347 -5.68 42.89 10.95
C SER A 347 -4.92 43.74 11.99
N GLY A 348 -3.70 44.15 11.65
CA GLY A 348 -2.86 45.00 12.52
C GLY A 348 -1.89 44.27 13.45
N SER A 349 -2.02 42.96 13.68
CA SER A 349 -1.09 42.19 14.52
C SER A 349 -0.03 41.45 13.72
N GLY A 350 -0.20 41.29 12.42
CA GLY A 350 0.66 40.47 11.57
C GLY A 350 0.67 38.97 11.96
N ALA A 351 -0.32 38.53 12.71
CA ALA A 351 -0.39 37.14 13.22
C ALA A 351 -1.41 36.31 12.47
N LEU A 352 -1.04 35.10 12.11
CA LEU A 352 -1.91 34.08 11.57
C LEU A 352 -2.19 33.02 12.66
N ALA A 353 -3.44 32.66 12.87
CA ALA A 353 -3.82 31.51 13.64
C ALA A 353 -4.59 30.52 12.75
N ALA A 354 -4.15 29.25 12.65
CA ALA A 354 -4.97 28.20 12.09
C ALA A 354 -6.09 27.83 13.08
N VAL A 355 -7.29 27.59 12.59
CA VAL A 355 -8.39 27.12 13.44
C VAL A 355 -7.98 25.78 14.05
N GLY A 356 -7.77 25.75 15.38
CA GLY A 356 -7.37 24.53 16.12
C GLY A 356 -5.88 24.39 16.45
N SER A 357 -5.01 25.37 16.14
CA SER A 357 -3.60 25.36 16.56
C SER A 357 -3.27 26.54 17.51
N GLU A 358 -2.46 26.27 18.53
CA GLU A 358 -1.98 27.29 19.51
C GLU A 358 -0.85 28.18 18.95
N SER A 359 -0.40 27.97 17.73
CA SER A 359 0.77 28.69 17.16
C SER A 359 0.30 29.79 16.22
N SER A 360 0.64 31.05 16.57
CA SER A 360 0.44 32.20 15.71
C SER A 360 1.71 32.52 14.90
N ILE A 361 1.57 32.65 13.57
CA ILE A 361 2.65 33.02 12.64
C ILE A 361 2.43 34.48 12.23
N LYS A 362 3.46 35.33 12.33
CA LYS A 362 3.38 36.72 11.84
C LYS A 362 3.36 36.73 10.32
N VAL A 363 2.29 37.29 9.74
CA VAL A 363 2.08 37.36 8.27
C VAL A 363 1.60 38.77 7.92
N GLY A 364 2.07 39.32 6.80
CA GLY A 364 1.63 40.62 6.33
C GLY A 364 0.20 40.61 5.74
N SER A 365 -0.32 41.78 5.43
CA SER A 365 -1.68 41.97 4.91
C SER A 365 -1.88 41.56 3.44
N LEU A 366 -0.79 41.30 2.69
CA LEU A 366 -0.87 40.96 1.29
C LEU A 366 -1.32 39.51 1.08
N LEU A 367 -2.16 39.28 0.08
CA LEU A 367 -2.63 37.95 -0.32
C LEU A 367 -1.47 36.94 -0.50
N VAL A 368 -0.36 37.38 -1.12
CA VAL A 368 0.85 36.56 -1.31
C VAL A 368 1.43 36.07 0.02
N GLU A 369 1.41 36.91 1.08
CA GLU A 369 1.92 36.55 2.41
C GLU A 369 0.95 35.61 3.14
N GLN A 370 -0.34 35.83 2.95
CA GLN A 370 -1.41 35.03 3.52
C GLN A 370 -1.40 33.60 2.93
N LEU A 371 -1.15 33.45 1.63
CA LEU A 371 -1.02 32.12 0.99
C LEU A 371 0.19 31.34 1.50
N VAL A 372 1.30 31.99 1.82
CA VAL A 372 2.47 31.34 2.44
C VAL A 372 2.16 30.97 3.88
N GLY A 373 1.55 31.87 4.65
CA GLY A 373 1.17 31.64 6.03
C GLY A 373 0.18 30.48 6.19
N ALA A 374 -0.75 30.34 5.26
CA ALA A 374 -1.69 29.22 5.19
C ALA A 374 -1.05 27.93 4.61
N ALA A 375 0.26 27.90 4.38
CA ALA A 375 1.00 26.78 3.79
C ALA A 375 0.44 26.27 2.44
N VAL A 376 -0.30 27.11 1.72
CA VAL A 376 -0.86 26.78 0.40
C VAL A 376 0.22 26.78 -0.68
N VAL A 377 1.25 27.58 -0.48
CA VAL A 377 2.46 27.69 -1.29
C VAL A 377 3.70 27.70 -0.43
N ALA A 378 4.82 27.22 -0.95
CA ALA A 378 6.06 27.06 -0.19
C ALA A 378 6.82 28.38 0.03
N SER A 379 6.61 29.40 -0.80
CA SER A 379 7.34 30.68 -0.73
C SER A 379 6.57 31.86 -1.30
N LYS A 380 6.96 33.07 -0.87
CA LYS A 380 6.43 34.35 -1.41
C LYS A 380 6.69 34.48 -2.93
N ASN A 381 7.81 33.97 -3.42
CA ASN A 381 8.14 34.01 -4.84
C ASN A 381 7.22 33.08 -5.66
N GLU A 382 6.90 31.90 -5.13
CA GLU A 382 5.92 31.01 -5.74
C GLU A 382 4.53 31.66 -5.77
N ALA A 383 4.09 32.21 -4.64
CA ALA A 383 2.80 32.90 -4.54
C ALA A 383 2.70 34.06 -5.54
N ARG A 384 3.73 34.92 -5.63
CA ARG A 384 3.79 36.04 -6.55
C ARG A 384 3.66 35.60 -7.99
N ARG A 385 4.45 34.63 -8.40
CA ARG A 385 4.39 34.04 -9.74
C ARG A 385 3.00 33.48 -10.09
N LEU A 386 2.35 32.79 -9.15
CA LEU A 386 1.01 32.21 -9.36
C LEU A 386 -0.06 33.31 -9.50
N VAL A 387 0.05 34.39 -8.75
CA VAL A 387 -0.84 35.56 -8.88
C VAL A 387 -0.63 36.22 -10.23
N GLU A 388 0.59 36.56 -10.63
CA GLU A 388 0.92 37.19 -11.93
C GLU A 388 0.48 36.35 -13.13
N GLN A 389 0.53 35.01 -13.01
CA GLN A 389 0.03 34.09 -14.02
C GLN A 389 -1.50 33.93 -14.03
N GLY A 390 -2.24 34.66 -13.18
CA GLY A 390 -3.69 34.55 -13.06
C GLY A 390 -4.16 33.15 -12.54
N ALA A 391 -3.28 32.44 -11.85
CA ALA A 391 -3.57 31.12 -11.28
C ALA A 391 -4.21 31.20 -9.89
N VAL A 392 -4.44 32.40 -9.35
CA VAL A 392 -5.11 32.62 -8.05
C VAL A 392 -6.46 33.29 -8.31
N ALA A 393 -7.51 32.77 -7.67
CA ALA A 393 -8.84 33.39 -7.67
C ALA A 393 -9.35 33.52 -6.24
N VAL A 394 -10.01 34.63 -5.93
CA VAL A 394 -10.65 34.92 -4.64
C VAL A 394 -12.15 35.04 -4.88
N ASP A 395 -12.95 34.23 -4.20
CA ASP A 395 -14.42 34.12 -4.39
C ASP A 395 -14.84 33.95 -5.86
N GLY A 396 -14.00 33.25 -6.65
CA GLY A 396 -14.22 32.99 -8.07
C GLY A 396 -13.62 34.03 -9.03
N GLU A 397 -13.22 35.21 -8.54
CA GLU A 397 -12.60 36.27 -9.35
C GLU A 397 -11.07 36.11 -9.38
N ARG A 398 -10.49 36.18 -10.59
CA ARG A 398 -9.02 36.07 -10.77
C ARG A 398 -8.32 37.28 -10.21
N VAL A 399 -7.28 37.05 -9.44
CA VAL A 399 -6.37 38.09 -8.94
C VAL A 399 -5.06 37.99 -9.69
N SER A 400 -4.65 39.10 -10.31
CA SER A 400 -3.38 39.22 -11.06
C SER A 400 -2.40 40.23 -10.49
N ASP A 401 -2.82 41.02 -9.46
CA ASP A 401 -1.95 41.95 -8.76
C ASP A 401 -1.28 41.25 -7.58
N PRO A 402 0.06 41.09 -7.58
CA PRO A 402 0.79 40.49 -6.47
C PRO A 402 0.79 41.33 -5.19
N HIS A 403 0.35 42.60 -5.28
CA HIS A 403 0.16 43.49 -4.14
C HIS A 403 -1.28 43.55 -3.62
N ALA A 404 -2.17 42.71 -4.18
CA ALA A 404 -3.55 42.61 -3.71
C ALA A 404 -3.61 42.29 -2.21
N ALA A 405 -4.50 42.96 -1.51
CA ALA A 405 -4.78 42.73 -0.10
C ALA A 405 -6.26 42.39 0.08
N LEU A 406 -6.58 41.51 1.03
CA LEU A 406 -7.95 41.17 1.37
C LEU A 406 -8.42 42.07 2.53
N ALA A 407 -9.58 42.69 2.36
CA ALA A 407 -10.17 43.55 3.40
C ALA A 407 -10.81 42.71 4.52
N PRO A 408 -10.86 43.19 5.78
CA PRO A 408 -11.63 42.55 6.83
C PRO A 408 -13.11 42.38 6.45
N ARG A 409 -13.68 41.21 6.71
CA ARG A 409 -15.12 40.92 6.55
C ARG A 409 -15.55 39.73 7.39
N GLU A 410 -16.87 39.63 7.68
CA GLU A 410 -17.42 38.53 8.47
C GLU A 410 -17.30 37.15 7.80
N ALA A 411 -17.52 37.08 6.48
CA ALA A 411 -17.41 35.82 5.72
C ALA A 411 -15.96 35.56 5.29
N ALA A 412 -15.49 34.33 5.44
CA ALA A 412 -14.18 33.93 4.94
C ALA A 412 -14.09 34.05 3.43
N TYR A 413 -12.94 34.48 2.92
CA TYR A 413 -12.62 34.45 1.51
C TYR A 413 -12.30 33.04 1.05
N LEU A 414 -12.95 32.57 0.00
CA LEU A 414 -12.58 31.32 -0.66
C LEU A 414 -11.49 31.60 -1.69
N VAL A 415 -10.28 31.16 -1.42
CA VAL A 415 -9.13 31.37 -2.31
C VAL A 415 -8.77 30.06 -2.99
N LYS A 416 -8.79 30.07 -4.33
CA LYS A 416 -8.33 28.99 -5.20
C LYS A 416 -6.93 29.29 -5.72
N VAL A 417 -5.99 28.35 -5.57
CA VAL A 417 -4.60 28.51 -6.03
C VAL A 417 -4.25 27.38 -6.99
N GLY A 418 -4.06 27.72 -8.25
CA GLY A 418 -3.89 26.76 -9.33
C GLY A 418 -5.17 25.96 -9.58
N LYS A 419 -4.98 24.69 -10.01
CA LYS A 419 -6.12 23.84 -10.40
C LYS A 419 -6.79 23.10 -9.22
N ARG A 420 -6.09 22.93 -8.09
CA ARG A 420 -6.48 21.94 -7.06
C ARG A 420 -6.43 22.43 -5.62
N ARG A 421 -5.77 23.56 -5.32
CA ARG A 421 -5.59 24.04 -3.95
C ARG A 421 -6.67 25.07 -3.63
N PHE A 422 -7.37 24.87 -2.51
CA PHE A 422 -8.37 25.78 -1.98
C PHE A 422 -8.05 26.08 -0.52
N VAL A 423 -8.32 27.32 -0.08
CA VAL A 423 -8.18 27.72 1.31
C VAL A 423 -9.23 28.78 1.62
N LYS A 424 -9.77 28.77 2.85
CA LYS A 424 -10.60 29.84 3.38
C LYS A 424 -9.74 30.77 4.21
N LEU A 425 -9.78 32.07 3.90
CA LEU A 425 -9.05 33.10 4.64
C LEU A 425 -10.06 34.03 5.30
N GLN A 426 -10.15 34.00 6.62
CA GLN A 426 -10.94 34.89 7.44
C GLN A 426 -10.06 36.07 7.86
N ILE A 427 -10.41 37.28 7.44
CA ILE A 427 -9.71 38.52 7.80
C ILE A 427 -10.54 39.28 8.83
N GLN A 428 -10.01 39.53 10.02
CA GLN A 428 -10.67 40.21 11.12
C GLN A 428 -9.94 41.51 11.48
#